data_962a522b28248a5de9c0beb93dbd1b55
#
_entry.id   962a522b28248a5de9c0beb93dbd1b55
#
_cell.length_a   1.000
_cell.length_b   1.000
_cell.length_c   1.000
_cell.angle_alpha   90.00
_cell.angle_beta   90.00
_cell.angle_gamma   90.00
#
_symmetry.space_group_name_H-M   'P 1'
#
loop_
_entity.id
_entity.type
_entity.pdbx_description
1 polymer ?
#
loop_
_entity_poly.entity_id
_entity_poly.type
_entity_poly.pdbx_seq_one_letter_code
_entity_poly.pdbx_strand_id
1 'polypeptide(L)'
;MKPRVLSLQASSWSLRVALFSIAVITAFATRAETAPPIKIAVFDFELEDYSAGGGVIGQTPEDVAQLKRATDEARQLLAQSGRYSLVDVSHADAEPAKTQSLRMCSGCEADIAHKLGADQSFVGVVARSSRTEYAVGFQIRDTRDGSLVFKQQTELRMGTNDSWNRGVIRLIKNTLLSN
;
A
#
# COMPACT_ATOMS: atom_id res chain seq x y z
N MET A 1 -100.05 -7.53 -11.13
CA MET A 1 -98.82 -7.80 -10.30
C MET A 1 -97.63 -7.43 -11.12
N LYS A 2 -96.96 -6.33 -10.75
CA LYS A 2 -95.70 -5.85 -11.43
C LYS A 2 -94.53 -6.12 -10.50
N PRO A 3 -93.40 -6.72 -10.96
CA PRO A 3 -92.20 -6.79 -10.16
C PRO A 3 -91.40 -5.48 -10.34
N ARG A 4 -90.96 -4.97 -9.21
CA ARG A 4 -89.98 -3.85 -9.11
C ARG A 4 -88.61 -4.31 -9.47
N VAL A 5 -87.97 -3.64 -10.39
CA VAL A 5 -86.57 -3.79 -10.73
C VAL A 5 -85.80 -2.83 -9.81
N LEU A 6 -84.90 -3.36 -8.95
CA LEU A 6 -83.94 -2.60 -8.16
C LEU A 6 -82.70 -2.36 -9.01
N SER A 7 -82.40 -1.12 -9.33
CA SER A 7 -81.13 -0.70 -9.92
C SER A 7 -80.04 -0.56 -8.86
N LEU A 8 -79.02 -1.38 -8.94
CA LEU A 8 -77.78 -1.23 -8.17
C LEU A 8 -76.85 -0.23 -8.88
N GLN A 9 -76.77 0.97 -8.35
CA GLN A 9 -75.75 1.92 -8.73
C GLN A 9 -74.45 1.56 -7.93
N ALA A 10 -73.49 0.97 -8.62
CA ALA A 10 -72.15 0.78 -8.09
C ALA A 10 -71.38 2.11 -8.20
N SER A 11 -71.02 2.68 -7.04
CA SER A 11 -70.22 3.90 -6.94
C SER A 11 -68.75 3.64 -7.31
N SER A 12 -68.30 4.30 -8.38
CA SER A 12 -66.96 4.24 -8.97
C SER A 12 -65.92 5.07 -8.21
N TRP A 13 -65.93 5.07 -6.87
CA TRP A 13 -65.07 5.95 -6.07
C TRP A 13 -63.91 5.25 -5.36
N SER A 14 -63.76 3.96 -5.51
CA SER A 14 -62.70 3.20 -4.81
C SER A 14 -61.43 2.86 -5.64
N LEU A 15 -61.33 3.39 -6.89
CA LEU A 15 -60.20 3.04 -7.78
C LEU A 15 -59.17 4.14 -7.98
N ARG A 16 -59.23 5.24 -7.23
CA ARG A 16 -58.28 6.38 -7.39
C ARG A 16 -57.31 6.62 -6.24
N VAL A 17 -57.30 5.79 -5.20
CA VAL A 17 -56.44 5.96 -4.01
C VAL A 17 -55.24 4.98 -4.00
N ALA A 18 -55.19 4.00 -4.89
CA ALA A 18 -54.14 2.98 -4.89
C ALA A 18 -52.93 3.27 -5.79
N LEU A 19 -52.82 4.45 -6.42
CA LEU A 19 -51.72 4.76 -7.36
C LEU A 19 -50.75 5.86 -6.90
N PHE A 20 -50.76 6.28 -5.62
CA PHE A 20 -49.90 7.36 -5.14
C PHE A 20 -48.87 6.93 -4.07
N SER A 21 -48.67 5.63 -3.86
CA SER A 21 -47.74 5.14 -2.84
C SER A 21 -46.47 4.45 -3.38
N ILE A 22 -46.15 4.61 -4.66
CA ILE A 22 -44.91 3.99 -5.24
C ILE A 22 -44.11 5.10 -5.90
N ALA A 23 -43.49 5.97 -5.12
CA ALA A 23 -42.45 6.84 -5.64
C ALA A 23 -41.78 7.66 -4.51
N VAL A 24 -41.18 7.07 -3.51
CA VAL A 24 -40.07 7.71 -2.75
C VAL A 24 -39.27 6.59 -2.08
N ILE A 25 -38.74 5.68 -2.85
CA ILE A 25 -37.51 4.98 -2.44
C ILE A 25 -36.39 5.70 -3.19
N THR A 26 -36.09 6.90 -2.79
CA THR A 26 -34.84 7.55 -3.14
C THR A 26 -33.72 6.69 -2.53
N ALA A 27 -33.04 5.96 -3.40
CA ALA A 27 -31.82 5.25 -3.10
C ALA A 27 -30.84 6.25 -2.46
N PHE A 28 -30.69 6.19 -1.14
CA PHE A 28 -29.49 6.65 -0.47
C PHE A 28 -28.39 5.69 -0.93
N ALA A 29 -27.83 5.95 -2.11
CA ALA A 29 -26.53 5.44 -2.47
C ALA A 29 -25.56 6.06 -1.44
N THR A 30 -25.34 5.35 -0.34
CA THR A 30 -24.23 5.62 0.57
C THR A 30 -22.98 5.46 -0.27
N ARG A 31 -22.49 6.59 -0.78
CA ARG A 31 -21.16 6.68 -1.38
C ARG A 31 -20.23 6.26 -0.25
N ALA A 32 -19.71 5.06 -0.32
CA ALA A 32 -18.63 4.63 0.57
C ALA A 32 -17.50 5.64 0.34
N GLU A 33 -17.33 6.57 1.27
CA GLU A 33 -16.26 7.55 1.25
C GLU A 33 -14.99 6.75 1.48
N THR A 34 -14.28 6.46 0.39
CA THR A 34 -12.99 5.77 0.45
C THR A 34 -12.06 6.70 1.20
N ALA A 35 -11.52 6.25 2.33
CA ALA A 35 -10.54 7.02 3.10
C ALA A 35 -9.42 7.51 2.16
N PRO A 36 -8.91 8.73 2.36
CA PRO A 36 -7.83 9.25 1.52
C PRO A 36 -6.61 8.34 1.61
N PRO A 37 -5.86 8.18 0.50
CA PRO A 37 -4.68 7.34 0.49
C PRO A 37 -3.62 7.87 1.47
N ILE A 38 -2.92 6.95 2.15
CA ILE A 38 -1.86 7.25 3.10
C ILE A 38 -0.64 7.79 2.33
N LYS A 39 -0.14 8.95 2.69
CA LYS A 39 1.09 9.50 2.10
C LYS A 39 2.30 8.72 2.61
N ILE A 40 3.04 8.11 1.71
CA ILE A 40 4.19 7.26 2.07
C ILE A 40 5.46 7.70 1.34
N ALA A 41 6.55 7.88 2.09
CA ALA A 41 7.90 8.10 1.57
C ALA A 41 8.60 6.75 1.42
N VAL A 42 8.89 6.36 0.18
CA VAL A 42 9.56 5.09 -0.14
C VAL A 42 11.02 5.37 -0.44
N PHE A 43 11.89 5.07 0.51
CA PHE A 43 13.33 5.19 0.35
C PHE A 43 13.91 4.05 -0.48
N ASP A 44 15.13 4.21 -0.93
CA ASP A 44 15.81 3.20 -1.73
C ASP A 44 16.07 1.93 -0.90
N PHE A 45 15.97 0.77 -1.55
CA PHE A 45 16.33 -0.49 -0.92
C PHE A 45 17.81 -0.52 -0.59
N GLU A 46 18.13 -1.03 0.58
CA GLU A 46 19.50 -1.19 1.06
C GLU A 46 19.97 -2.64 0.92
N LEU A 47 21.27 -2.83 0.68
CA LEU A 47 21.91 -4.14 0.72
C LEU A 47 22.56 -4.35 2.09
N GLU A 48 22.24 -5.48 2.70
CA GLU A 48 22.95 -6.02 3.85
C GLU A 48 23.69 -7.30 3.42
N ASP A 49 24.99 -7.19 3.29
CA ASP A 49 25.80 -8.27 2.73
C ASP A 49 26.58 -9.02 3.81
N TYR A 50 26.11 -10.22 4.11
CA TYR A 50 26.75 -11.17 5.02
C TYR A 50 27.59 -12.22 4.30
N SER A 51 27.68 -12.16 2.97
CA SER A 51 28.48 -13.11 2.20
C SER A 51 29.97 -12.93 2.44
N ALA A 52 30.75 -13.94 2.13
CA ALA A 52 32.20 -13.86 2.22
C ALA A 52 32.73 -12.70 1.33
N GLY A 53 33.30 -11.69 1.96
CA GLY A 53 33.81 -10.49 1.30
C GLY A 53 32.84 -9.30 1.27
N GLY A 54 31.60 -9.43 1.73
CA GLY A 54 30.61 -8.36 1.70
C GLY A 54 31.04 -7.07 2.42
N GLY A 55 31.75 -7.20 3.55
CA GLY A 55 32.31 -6.05 4.28
C GLY A 55 33.57 -5.43 3.66
N VAL A 56 34.19 -6.07 2.65
CA VAL A 56 35.46 -5.67 2.05
C VAL A 56 35.27 -5.13 0.63
N ILE A 57 34.43 -5.79 -0.17
CA ILE A 57 34.26 -5.48 -1.59
C ILE A 57 33.26 -4.34 -1.81
N GLY A 58 32.33 -4.15 -0.88
CA GLY A 58 31.23 -3.19 -1.03
C GLY A 58 30.19 -3.63 -2.08
N GLN A 59 29.29 -2.72 -2.45
CA GLN A 59 28.27 -2.96 -3.45
C GLN A 59 28.86 -2.88 -4.85
N THR A 60 28.55 -3.87 -5.69
CA THR A 60 28.88 -3.83 -7.12
C THR A 60 27.91 -2.93 -7.91
N PRO A 61 28.29 -2.44 -9.11
CA PRO A 61 27.35 -1.71 -9.98
C PRO A 61 26.09 -2.51 -10.29
N GLU A 62 26.19 -3.83 -10.36
CA GLU A 62 25.04 -4.72 -10.56
C GLU A 62 24.13 -4.74 -9.34
N ASP A 63 24.67 -4.82 -8.14
CA ASP A 63 23.89 -4.73 -6.90
C ASP A 63 23.09 -3.42 -6.87
N VAL A 64 23.73 -2.28 -7.17
CA VAL A 64 23.10 -0.97 -7.22
C VAL A 64 21.93 -0.96 -8.21
N ALA A 65 22.13 -1.52 -9.41
CA ALA A 65 21.10 -1.59 -10.43
C ALA A 65 19.91 -2.46 -9.99
N GLN A 66 20.16 -3.57 -9.31
CA GLN A 66 19.11 -4.46 -8.82
C GLN A 66 18.36 -3.88 -7.62
N LEU A 67 19.04 -3.18 -6.70
CA LEU A 67 18.39 -2.45 -5.60
C LEU A 67 17.49 -1.36 -6.14
N LYS A 68 17.95 -0.61 -7.16
CA LYS A 68 17.11 0.38 -7.84
C LYS A 68 15.86 -0.25 -8.42
N ARG A 69 15.97 -1.38 -9.12
CA ARG A 69 14.80 -2.10 -9.66
C ARG A 69 13.85 -2.54 -8.56
N ALA A 70 14.36 -3.04 -7.44
CA ALA A 70 13.58 -3.42 -6.28
C ALA A 70 12.80 -2.21 -5.70
N THR A 71 13.46 -1.06 -5.62
CA THR A 71 12.85 0.19 -5.18
C THR A 71 11.74 0.66 -6.12
N ASP A 72 12.03 0.70 -7.42
CA ASP A 72 11.08 1.13 -8.44
C ASP A 72 9.82 0.23 -8.43
N GLU A 73 10.00 -1.09 -8.27
CA GLU A 73 8.92 -2.06 -8.17
C GLU A 73 8.07 -1.84 -6.92
N ALA A 74 8.69 -1.62 -5.77
CA ALA A 74 7.97 -1.32 -4.53
C ALA A 74 7.13 -0.04 -4.67
N ARG A 75 7.72 1.03 -5.22
CA ARG A 75 7.02 2.29 -5.50
C ARG A 75 5.82 2.07 -6.43
N GLN A 76 6.01 1.32 -7.51
CA GLN A 76 4.95 1.02 -8.46
C GLN A 76 3.79 0.24 -7.81
N LEU A 77 4.09 -0.81 -7.05
CA LEU A 77 3.08 -1.62 -6.37
C LEU A 77 2.26 -0.81 -5.36
N LEU A 78 2.93 0.02 -4.55
CA LEU A 78 2.27 0.87 -3.57
C LEU A 78 1.38 1.91 -4.24
N ALA A 79 1.86 2.60 -5.28
CA ALA A 79 1.07 3.58 -6.03
C ALA A 79 -0.15 2.94 -6.71
N GLN A 80 -0.01 1.75 -7.29
CA GLN A 80 -1.10 1.05 -7.97
C GLN A 80 -2.15 0.46 -7.02
N SER A 81 -1.83 0.31 -5.74
CA SER A 81 -2.72 -0.28 -4.74
C SER A 81 -3.95 0.59 -4.41
N GLY A 82 -3.90 1.90 -4.71
CA GLY A 82 -4.90 2.87 -4.29
C GLY A 82 -4.89 3.17 -2.78
N ARG A 83 -4.15 2.41 -1.97
CA ARG A 83 -4.03 2.61 -0.51
C ARG A 83 -3.00 3.68 -0.14
N TYR A 84 -2.02 3.89 -1.01
CA TYR A 84 -0.90 4.78 -0.77
C TYR A 84 -0.76 5.84 -1.85
N SER A 85 -0.33 7.04 -1.44
CA SER A 85 0.10 8.13 -2.30
C SER A 85 1.59 8.37 -2.05
N LEU A 86 2.41 8.22 -3.09
CA LEU A 86 3.86 8.37 -2.95
C LEU A 86 4.24 9.83 -2.73
N VAL A 87 5.15 10.05 -1.79
CA VAL A 87 5.82 11.34 -1.57
C VAL A 87 7.18 11.31 -2.26
N ASP A 88 7.54 12.38 -2.93
CA ASP A 88 8.85 12.51 -3.58
C ASP A 88 9.96 12.61 -2.53
N VAL A 89 10.89 11.67 -2.59
CA VAL A 89 12.06 11.59 -1.69
C VAL A 89 13.34 12.14 -2.33
N SER A 90 13.30 12.62 -3.57
CA SER A 90 14.49 13.13 -4.28
C SER A 90 15.10 14.36 -3.61
N HIS A 91 14.27 15.12 -2.90
CA HIS A 91 14.65 16.32 -2.14
C HIS A 91 14.90 16.05 -0.65
N ALA A 92 15.09 14.79 -0.26
CA ALA A 92 15.52 14.46 1.09
C ALA A 92 16.95 14.99 1.31
N ASP A 93 17.07 16.26 1.68
CA ASP A 93 18.36 16.94 1.99
C ASP A 93 19.06 16.41 3.24
N ALA A 94 18.66 15.24 3.70
CA ALA A 94 19.22 14.66 4.88
C ALA A 94 20.53 13.94 4.52
N GLU A 95 21.64 14.48 4.97
CA GLU A 95 22.94 13.77 5.04
C GLU A 95 22.79 12.32 5.50
N PRO A 96 21.93 11.99 6.52
CA PRO A 96 21.71 10.60 6.90
C PRO A 96 21.16 9.71 5.78
N ALA A 97 20.31 10.24 4.90
CA ALA A 97 19.75 9.44 3.82
C ALA A 97 20.77 9.06 2.74
N LYS A 98 21.87 9.80 2.65
CA LYS A 98 22.95 9.58 1.67
C LYS A 98 24.17 8.88 2.24
N THR A 99 24.40 8.99 3.56
CA THR A 99 25.64 8.56 4.19
C THR A 99 25.48 7.43 5.20
N GLN A 100 24.26 7.22 5.71
CA GLN A 100 23.97 6.19 6.70
C GLN A 100 22.87 5.26 6.22
N SER A 101 22.92 4.00 6.67
CA SER A 101 21.83 3.06 6.47
C SER A 101 20.58 3.49 7.23
N LEU A 102 19.49 3.80 6.52
CA LEU A 102 18.24 4.25 7.14
C LEU A 102 17.62 3.17 8.03
N ARG A 103 17.80 1.90 7.71
CA ARG A 103 17.31 0.79 8.52
C ARG A 103 18.02 0.67 9.89
N MET A 104 19.21 1.25 10.02
CA MET A 104 20.04 1.17 11.23
C MET A 104 19.97 2.44 12.09
N CYS A 105 19.33 3.49 11.63
CA CYS A 105 19.31 4.78 12.32
C CYS A 105 18.20 4.92 13.38
N SER A 106 17.53 3.84 13.73
CA SER A 106 16.53 3.80 14.82
C SER A 106 15.37 4.80 14.67
N GLY A 107 14.92 5.06 13.45
CA GLY A 107 13.74 5.88 13.18
C GLY A 107 14.02 7.19 12.45
N CYS A 108 15.28 7.51 12.10
CA CYS A 108 15.57 8.73 11.33
C CYS A 108 14.84 8.78 9.98
N GLU A 109 14.52 7.63 9.40
CA GLU A 109 13.73 7.54 8.18
C GLU A 109 12.32 8.12 8.37
N ALA A 110 11.73 7.97 9.57
CA ALA A 110 10.43 8.56 9.90
C ALA A 110 10.53 10.08 10.01
N ASP A 111 11.58 10.60 10.66
CA ASP A 111 11.82 12.04 10.77
C ASP A 111 12.04 12.70 9.41
N ILE A 112 12.79 12.04 8.52
CA ILE A 112 13.02 12.51 7.15
C ILE A 112 11.70 12.54 6.38
N ALA A 113 10.93 11.45 6.42
CA ALA A 113 9.65 11.32 5.76
C ALA A 113 8.63 12.36 6.28
N HIS A 114 8.64 12.63 7.59
CA HIS A 114 7.80 13.67 8.19
C HIS A 114 8.08 15.06 7.60
N LYS A 115 9.34 15.42 7.48
CA LYS A 115 9.76 16.71 6.87
C LYS A 115 9.34 16.83 5.41
N LEU A 116 9.21 15.72 4.70
CA LEU A 116 8.71 15.66 3.33
C LEU A 116 7.17 15.66 3.24
N GLY A 117 6.46 15.65 4.38
CA GLY A 117 5.00 15.65 4.45
C GLY A 117 4.35 14.29 4.23
N ALA A 118 5.10 13.19 4.45
CA ALA A 118 4.57 11.84 4.44
C ALA A 118 3.97 11.47 5.82
N ASP A 119 2.96 10.61 5.81
CA ASP A 119 2.36 10.03 7.02
C ASP A 119 3.14 8.78 7.47
N GLN A 120 3.78 8.10 6.51
CA GLN A 120 4.56 6.88 6.75
C GLN A 120 5.88 6.90 5.98
N SER A 121 6.89 6.24 6.55
CA SER A 121 8.16 5.93 5.88
C SER A 121 8.21 4.44 5.54
N PHE A 122 8.80 4.09 4.40
CA PHE A 122 9.07 2.73 3.97
C PHE A 122 10.56 2.57 3.67
N VAL A 123 11.21 1.61 4.31
CA VAL A 123 12.60 1.23 4.07
C VAL A 123 12.65 -0.26 3.74
N GLY A 124 13.18 -0.58 2.57
CA GLY A 124 13.39 -1.95 2.12
C GLY A 124 14.84 -2.41 2.32
N VAL A 125 15.04 -3.70 2.50
CA VAL A 125 16.35 -4.31 2.64
C VAL A 125 16.43 -5.63 1.87
N VAL A 126 17.57 -5.86 1.23
CA VAL A 126 17.98 -7.17 0.74
C VAL A 126 19.13 -7.64 1.63
N ALA A 127 18.91 -8.74 2.34
CA ALA A 127 19.94 -9.40 3.14
C ALA A 127 20.54 -10.55 2.32
N ARG A 128 21.76 -10.41 1.85
CA ARG A 128 22.50 -11.42 1.07
C ARG A 128 23.35 -12.28 2.01
N SER A 129 23.04 -13.56 2.12
CA SER A 129 23.79 -14.52 2.95
C SER A 129 24.93 -15.20 2.18
N SER A 130 24.74 -15.41 0.87
CA SER A 130 25.74 -15.95 -0.05
C SER A 130 25.50 -15.42 -1.46
N ARG A 131 26.30 -15.84 -2.44
CA ARG A 131 26.09 -15.48 -3.86
C ARG A 131 24.76 -15.94 -4.41
N THR A 132 24.16 -16.96 -3.82
CA THR A 132 22.93 -17.61 -4.31
C THR A 132 21.83 -17.66 -3.26
N GLU A 133 21.99 -16.95 -2.13
CA GLU A 133 21.00 -16.95 -1.05
C GLU A 133 20.76 -15.53 -0.54
N TYR A 134 19.50 -15.16 -0.43
CA TYR A 134 19.07 -13.85 0.04
C TYR A 134 17.72 -13.90 0.75
N ALA A 135 17.45 -12.92 1.57
CA ALA A 135 16.11 -12.59 2.07
C ALA A 135 15.77 -11.15 1.68
N VAL A 136 14.49 -10.87 1.53
CA VAL A 136 13.98 -9.51 1.28
C VAL A 136 13.10 -9.12 2.46
N GLY A 137 13.29 -7.93 2.98
CA GLY A 137 12.47 -7.37 4.05
C GLY A 137 12.12 -5.92 3.81
N PHE A 138 11.15 -5.44 4.57
CA PHE A 138 10.85 -4.01 4.67
C PHE A 138 10.25 -3.68 6.03
N GLN A 139 10.33 -2.40 6.40
CA GLN A 139 9.65 -1.82 7.55
C GLN A 139 8.92 -0.55 7.16
N ILE A 140 7.79 -0.31 7.83
CA ILE A 140 7.00 0.92 7.72
C ILE A 140 6.87 1.51 9.11
N ARG A 141 7.14 2.82 9.23
CA ARG A 141 6.94 3.56 10.47
C ARG A 141 5.97 4.71 10.28
N ASP A 142 5.21 5.03 11.32
CA ASP A 142 4.46 6.28 11.43
C ASP A 142 5.46 7.44 11.60
N THR A 143 5.26 8.52 10.85
CA THR A 143 6.19 9.65 10.85
C THR A 143 6.00 10.61 12.01
N ARG A 144 4.87 10.51 12.73
CA ARG A 144 4.55 11.41 13.86
C ARG A 144 5.28 11.04 15.13
N ASP A 145 5.48 9.76 15.37
CA ASP A 145 6.07 9.23 16.61
C ASP A 145 7.19 8.20 16.37
N GLY A 146 7.50 7.89 15.11
CA GLY A 146 8.51 6.90 14.73
C GLY A 146 8.13 5.45 15.06
N SER A 147 6.89 5.19 15.49
CA SER A 147 6.45 3.84 15.85
C SER A 147 6.43 2.90 14.64
N LEU A 148 6.75 1.63 14.88
CA LEU A 148 6.73 0.59 13.86
C LEU A 148 5.29 0.20 13.55
N VAL A 149 4.81 0.53 12.34
CA VAL A 149 3.47 0.18 11.84
C VAL A 149 3.47 -1.24 11.27
N PHE A 150 4.50 -1.58 10.49
CA PHE A 150 4.59 -2.86 9.83
C PHE A 150 6.05 -3.26 9.59
N LYS A 151 6.37 -4.53 9.78
CA LYS A 151 7.67 -5.10 9.43
C LYS A 151 7.47 -6.53 8.97
N GLN A 152 8.04 -6.86 7.82
CA GLN A 152 7.98 -8.21 7.27
C GLN A 152 9.27 -8.55 6.50
N GLN A 153 9.57 -9.84 6.48
CA GLN A 153 10.73 -10.38 5.76
C GLN A 153 10.35 -11.74 5.18
N THR A 154 10.92 -12.08 4.03
CA THR A 154 10.84 -13.44 3.49
C THR A 154 11.74 -14.38 4.30
N GLU A 155 11.45 -15.66 4.23
CA GLU A 155 12.47 -16.66 4.51
C GLU A 155 13.63 -16.56 3.53
N LEU A 156 14.74 -17.24 3.83
CA LEU A 156 15.89 -17.32 2.94
C LEU A 156 15.48 -17.93 1.58
N ARG A 157 15.88 -17.29 0.51
CA ARG A 157 15.55 -17.69 -0.85
C ARG A 157 16.80 -18.00 -1.66
N MET A 158 16.66 -18.99 -2.52
CA MET A 158 17.69 -19.26 -3.52
C MET A 158 17.53 -18.32 -4.72
N GLY A 159 18.63 -17.76 -5.19
CA GLY A 159 18.67 -16.88 -6.35
C GLY A 159 19.85 -15.91 -6.30
N THR A 160 20.14 -15.32 -7.44
CA THR A 160 21.14 -14.25 -7.60
C THR A 160 20.45 -12.88 -7.50
N ASN A 161 21.23 -11.79 -7.55
CA ASN A 161 20.69 -10.43 -7.38
C ASN A 161 19.62 -10.04 -8.41
N ASP A 162 19.59 -10.62 -9.60
CA ASP A 162 18.50 -10.42 -10.58
C ASP A 162 17.12 -10.95 -10.12
N SER A 163 17.10 -11.75 -9.07
CA SER A 163 15.85 -12.29 -8.49
C SER A 163 15.29 -11.47 -7.33
N TRP A 164 16.01 -10.44 -6.83
CA TRP A 164 15.59 -9.64 -5.68
C TRP A 164 14.25 -8.94 -5.89
N ASN A 165 14.04 -8.33 -7.06
CA ASN A 165 12.78 -7.69 -7.38
C ASN A 165 11.58 -8.65 -7.32
N ARG A 166 11.73 -9.91 -7.74
CA ARG A 166 10.67 -10.93 -7.61
C ARG A 166 10.34 -11.22 -6.15
N GLY A 167 11.37 -11.20 -5.29
CA GLY A 167 11.22 -11.32 -3.84
C GLY A 167 10.39 -10.17 -3.27
N VAL A 168 10.72 -8.92 -3.67
CA VAL A 168 10.00 -7.70 -3.26
C VAL A 168 8.53 -7.76 -3.70
N ILE A 169 8.27 -8.06 -4.98
CA ILE A 169 6.91 -8.15 -5.51
C ILE A 169 6.07 -9.14 -4.69
N ARG A 170 6.61 -10.34 -4.48
CA ARG A 170 5.90 -11.39 -3.76
C ARG A 170 5.64 -11.00 -2.30
N LEU A 171 6.63 -10.42 -1.64
CA LEU A 171 6.50 -10.00 -0.25
C LEU A 171 5.43 -8.92 -0.10
N ILE A 172 5.51 -7.83 -0.87
CA ILE A 172 4.56 -6.72 -0.79
C ILE A 172 3.14 -7.19 -1.12
N LYS A 173 2.95 -7.93 -2.22
CA LYS A 173 1.62 -8.41 -2.63
C LYS A 173 0.98 -9.35 -1.61
N ASN A 174 1.77 -10.27 -1.04
CA ASN A 174 1.22 -11.31 -0.18
C ASN A 174 1.09 -10.90 1.29
N THR A 175 1.68 -9.77 1.71
CA THR A 175 1.65 -9.36 3.11
C THR A 175 1.06 -7.97 3.31
N LEU A 176 1.54 -6.98 2.59
CA LEU A 176 1.11 -5.60 2.79
C LEU A 176 -0.18 -5.26 2.02
N LEU A 177 -0.34 -5.81 0.81
CA LEU A 177 -1.46 -5.50 -0.08
C LEU A 177 -2.55 -6.59 -0.10
N SER A 178 -2.37 -7.69 0.60
CA SER A 178 -3.33 -8.81 0.63
C SER A 178 -4.52 -8.60 1.57
N ASN A 179 -4.52 -7.53 2.39
CA ASN A 179 -5.56 -7.21 3.37
C ASN A 179 -6.48 -6.09 2.87
#